data_04b3965e4a64a62fb8733944b1a6b69e
#
_entry.id   04b3965e4a64a62fb8733944b1a6b69e
#
_cell.length_a   1.000
_cell.length_b   1.000
_cell.length_c   1.000
_cell.angle_alpha   90.00
_cell.angle_beta   90.00
_cell.angle_gamma   90.00
#
_symmetry.space_group_name_H-M   'P 1'
#
loop_
_entity.id
_entity.type
_entity.pdbx_description
1 polymer ?
#
loop_
_entity_poly.entity_id
_entity_poly.type
_entity_poly.pdbx_seq_one_letter_code
_entity_poly.pdbx_strand_id
1 'polypeptide(L)'
;MRLISCLVMGLAIALPEGVSAQEPSAPAQLPSITLPPALDRVLRDYERHWLAGNADSLAALFARDGFVLQPGRLPVRGLEGIASAYRGRGGPLALRALAFAAADTVGYIIGGFAMSPGAPDAGKFILALRRSPGGPWKIAADMDNGNRR
;
A
#
# COMPACT_ATOMS: atom_id res chain seq x y z
N MET A 1 3.16 77.58 -45.63
CA MET A 1 3.77 76.85 -44.52
C MET A 1 2.83 75.72 -44.13
N ARG A 2 3.10 74.50 -44.59
CA ARG A 2 2.21 73.35 -44.41
C ARG A 2 2.77 72.48 -43.29
N LEU A 3 1.98 72.35 -42.20
CA LEU A 3 2.27 71.44 -41.08
C LEU A 3 1.84 69.99 -41.46
N ILE A 4 2.82 69.12 -41.51
CA ILE A 4 2.58 67.69 -41.71
C ILE A 4 2.36 67.04 -40.34
N SER A 5 1.13 66.59 -40.09
CA SER A 5 0.80 65.83 -38.88
C SER A 5 1.17 64.34 -39.06
N CYS A 6 2.16 63.87 -38.33
CA CYS A 6 2.49 62.45 -38.30
C CYS A 6 1.55 61.71 -37.36
N LEU A 7 0.72 60.84 -37.93
CA LEU A 7 -0.10 59.88 -37.20
C LEU A 7 0.74 58.65 -36.80
N VAL A 8 1.06 58.51 -35.53
CA VAL A 8 1.74 57.31 -35.03
C VAL A 8 0.68 56.25 -34.72
N MET A 9 0.66 55.22 -35.53
CA MET A 9 -0.25 54.07 -35.36
C MET A 9 0.44 53.09 -34.44
N GLY A 10 0.01 53.02 -33.15
CA GLY A 10 0.51 52.09 -32.16
C GLY A 10 -0.02 50.68 -32.42
N LEU A 11 0.87 49.75 -32.73
CA LEU A 11 0.58 48.34 -32.88
C LEU A 11 0.56 47.70 -31.49
N ALA A 12 -0.62 47.39 -30.97
CA ALA A 12 -0.78 46.63 -29.74
C ALA A 12 -0.48 45.13 -30.02
N ILE A 13 0.65 44.64 -29.52
CA ILE A 13 0.99 43.19 -29.53
C ILE A 13 0.23 42.58 -28.37
N ALA A 14 -0.81 41.79 -28.66
CA ALA A 14 -1.47 40.92 -27.69
C ALA A 14 -0.54 39.74 -27.38
N LEU A 15 -0.07 39.65 -26.13
CA LEU A 15 0.65 38.49 -25.64
C LEU A 15 -0.33 37.31 -25.49
N PRO A 16 0.01 36.11 -25.93
CA PRO A 16 -0.85 34.96 -25.70
C PRO A 16 -0.92 34.64 -24.19
N GLU A 17 -2.15 34.52 -23.70
CA GLU A 17 -2.43 34.09 -22.32
C GLU A 17 -1.73 32.73 -22.07
N GLY A 18 -0.97 32.68 -20.99
CA GLY A 18 -0.16 31.52 -20.63
C GLY A 18 -1.02 30.26 -20.52
N VAL A 19 -0.68 29.25 -21.27
CA VAL A 19 -1.17 27.89 -21.10
C VAL A 19 -0.72 27.44 -19.71
N SER A 20 -1.63 27.43 -18.73
CA SER A 20 -1.40 26.80 -17.42
C SER A 20 -1.10 25.33 -17.68
N ALA A 21 0.16 24.94 -17.53
CA ALA A 21 0.54 23.55 -17.50
C ALA A 21 -0.16 22.90 -16.29
N GLN A 22 -1.15 22.06 -16.56
CA GLN A 22 -1.84 21.27 -15.55
C GLN A 22 -0.83 20.27 -15.00
N GLU A 23 -0.43 20.43 -13.73
CA GLU A 23 0.43 19.46 -13.07
C GLU A 23 -0.21 18.09 -13.17
N PRO A 24 0.58 17.04 -13.49
CA PRO A 24 0.04 15.69 -13.55
C PRO A 24 -0.55 15.33 -12.18
N SER A 25 -1.86 15.14 -12.12
CA SER A 25 -2.54 14.65 -10.92
C SER A 25 -1.87 13.37 -10.46
N ALA A 26 -1.53 13.30 -9.15
CA ALA A 26 -1.04 12.06 -8.56
C ALA A 26 -2.01 10.92 -8.91
N PRO A 27 -1.52 9.73 -9.26
CA PRO A 27 -2.39 8.62 -9.63
C PRO A 27 -3.38 8.34 -8.50
N ALA A 28 -4.68 8.30 -8.86
CA ALA A 28 -5.75 8.05 -7.91
C ALA A 28 -5.55 6.67 -7.26
N GLN A 29 -5.71 6.60 -5.93
CA GLN A 29 -5.67 5.31 -5.22
C GLN A 29 -6.81 4.42 -5.71
N LEU A 30 -6.51 3.13 -5.94
CA LEU A 30 -7.52 2.13 -6.20
C LEU A 30 -8.51 2.03 -5.02
N PRO A 31 -9.82 1.84 -5.27
CA PRO A 31 -10.80 1.71 -4.20
C PRO A 31 -10.55 0.46 -3.36
N SER A 32 -10.85 0.56 -2.07
CA SER A 32 -10.82 -0.60 -1.16
C SER A 32 -12.03 -1.49 -1.39
N ILE A 33 -11.87 -2.77 -1.12
CA ILE A 33 -12.96 -3.74 -1.08
C ILE A 33 -13.20 -4.24 0.35
N THR A 34 -14.41 -4.70 0.62
CA THR A 34 -14.74 -5.37 1.88
C THR A 34 -14.37 -6.85 1.80
N LEU A 35 -13.65 -7.32 2.79
CA LEU A 35 -13.29 -8.74 2.93
C LEU A 35 -14.37 -9.51 3.70
N PRO A 36 -14.54 -10.82 3.43
CA PRO A 36 -15.23 -11.72 4.35
C PRO A 36 -14.61 -11.65 5.76
N PRO A 37 -15.42 -11.76 6.84
CA PRO A 37 -14.92 -11.56 8.21
C PRO A 37 -13.69 -12.39 8.60
N ALA A 38 -13.61 -13.63 8.09
CA ALA A 38 -12.48 -14.52 8.38
C ALA A 38 -11.16 -14.05 7.73
N LEU A 39 -11.23 -13.40 6.58
CA LEU A 39 -10.06 -12.82 5.89
C LEU A 39 -9.72 -11.45 6.46
N ASP A 40 -10.72 -10.62 6.76
CA ASP A 40 -10.49 -9.32 7.39
C ASP A 40 -9.78 -9.46 8.73
N ARG A 41 -10.12 -10.48 9.51
CA ARG A 41 -9.42 -10.78 10.76
C ARG A 41 -7.90 -10.93 10.58
N VAL A 42 -7.43 -11.51 9.48
CA VAL A 42 -6.00 -11.65 9.22
C VAL A 42 -5.33 -10.28 9.17
N LEU A 43 -5.93 -9.31 8.49
CA LEU A 43 -5.41 -7.94 8.40
C LEU A 43 -5.49 -7.21 9.76
N ARG A 44 -6.63 -7.31 10.46
CA ARG A 44 -6.82 -6.64 11.77
C ARG A 44 -5.89 -7.22 12.84
N ASP A 45 -5.66 -8.52 12.85
CA ASP A 45 -4.72 -9.16 13.77
C ASP A 45 -3.27 -8.77 13.45
N TYR A 46 -2.92 -8.68 12.16
CA TYR A 46 -1.62 -8.19 11.73
C TYR A 46 -1.36 -6.75 12.22
N GLU A 47 -2.28 -5.82 11.95
CA GLU A 47 -2.19 -4.43 12.42
C GLU A 47 -2.02 -4.34 13.93
N ARG A 48 -2.82 -5.10 14.68
CA ARG A 48 -2.80 -5.08 16.14
C ARG A 48 -1.45 -5.55 16.70
N HIS A 49 -0.91 -6.66 16.19
CA HIS A 49 0.37 -7.18 16.67
C HIS A 49 1.54 -6.34 16.20
N TRP A 50 1.45 -5.78 15.00
CA TRP A 50 2.45 -4.83 14.50
C TRP A 50 2.49 -3.56 15.32
N LEU A 51 1.34 -2.95 15.60
CA LEU A 51 1.24 -1.75 16.44
C LEU A 51 1.82 -1.98 17.85
N ALA A 52 1.57 -3.16 18.41
CA ALA A 52 2.09 -3.55 19.71
C ALA A 52 3.60 -3.91 19.71
N GLY A 53 4.25 -4.00 18.54
CA GLY A 53 5.62 -4.46 18.42
C GLY A 53 5.82 -5.93 18.87
N ASN A 54 4.73 -6.73 18.89
CA ASN A 54 4.74 -8.10 19.36
C ASN A 54 5.11 -9.06 18.23
N ALA A 55 6.42 -9.24 18.03
CA ALA A 55 6.96 -10.07 16.95
C ALA A 55 6.52 -11.53 17.03
N ASP A 56 6.41 -12.11 18.22
CA ASP A 56 6.02 -13.50 18.41
C ASP A 56 4.54 -13.71 18.04
N SER A 57 3.66 -12.81 18.49
CA SER A 57 2.23 -12.85 18.13
C SER A 57 2.03 -12.60 16.63
N LEU A 58 2.83 -11.72 16.03
CA LEU A 58 2.80 -11.47 14.60
C LEU A 58 3.23 -12.71 13.82
N ALA A 59 4.33 -13.35 14.23
CA ALA A 59 4.79 -14.61 13.63
C ALA A 59 3.75 -15.74 13.76
N ALA A 60 2.99 -15.77 14.86
CA ALA A 60 1.92 -16.76 15.09
C ALA A 60 0.74 -16.63 14.08
N LEU A 61 0.62 -15.54 13.36
CA LEU A 61 -0.33 -15.41 12.24
C LEU A 61 0.10 -16.22 11.02
N PHE A 62 1.37 -16.55 10.92
CA PHE A 62 1.91 -17.32 9.79
C PHE A 62 1.70 -18.80 9.96
N ALA A 63 1.74 -19.49 8.83
CA ALA A 63 1.87 -20.94 8.80
C ALA A 63 3.27 -21.34 9.30
N ARG A 64 3.39 -22.56 9.87
CA ARG A 64 4.64 -23.03 10.48
C ARG A 64 5.86 -22.89 9.54
N ASP A 65 5.68 -23.10 8.25
CA ASP A 65 6.68 -23.01 7.20
C ASP A 65 6.47 -21.77 6.32
N GLY A 66 5.75 -20.74 6.82
CA GLY A 66 5.45 -19.50 6.12
C GLY A 66 6.68 -18.69 5.80
N PHE A 67 6.51 -17.74 4.88
CA PHE A 67 7.57 -16.88 4.37
C PHE A 67 7.28 -15.41 4.60
N VAL A 68 8.35 -14.64 4.84
CA VAL A 68 8.37 -13.19 4.74
C VAL A 68 9.36 -12.79 3.65
N LEU A 69 8.90 -11.98 2.70
CA LEU A 69 9.61 -11.59 1.47
C LEU A 69 9.74 -10.07 1.43
N GLN A 70 10.55 -9.52 2.32
CA GLN A 70 10.75 -8.07 2.45
C GLN A 70 11.60 -7.52 1.32
N PRO A 71 11.35 -6.27 0.86
CA PRO A 71 12.13 -5.63 -0.19
C PRO A 71 13.62 -5.57 0.16
N GLY A 72 14.47 -5.98 -0.78
CA GLY A 72 15.92 -5.90 -0.63
C GLY A 72 16.52 -6.83 0.43
N ARG A 73 15.77 -7.83 0.92
CA ARG A 73 16.23 -8.82 1.90
C ARG A 73 16.10 -10.23 1.34
N LEU A 74 16.90 -11.13 1.90
CA LEU A 74 16.73 -12.57 1.61
C LEU A 74 15.40 -13.05 2.18
N PRO A 75 14.77 -14.06 1.54
CA PRO A 75 13.56 -14.68 2.07
C PRO A 75 13.80 -15.25 3.47
N VAL A 76 12.84 -14.98 4.37
CA VAL A 76 12.83 -15.56 5.72
C VAL A 76 11.74 -16.60 5.78
N ARG A 77 12.02 -17.76 6.37
CA ARG A 77 11.09 -18.89 6.48
C ARG A 77 10.96 -19.39 7.92
N GLY A 78 9.74 -19.75 8.28
CA GLY A 78 9.42 -20.38 9.58
C GLY A 78 9.22 -19.38 10.71
N LEU A 79 8.49 -19.79 11.74
CA LEU A 79 8.00 -18.90 12.80
C LEU A 79 9.13 -18.19 13.54
N GLU A 80 10.20 -18.89 13.88
CA GLU A 80 11.34 -18.30 14.59
C GLU A 80 12.07 -17.25 13.76
N GLY A 81 12.33 -17.54 12.48
CA GLY A 81 12.94 -16.60 11.54
C GLY A 81 12.05 -15.37 11.35
N ILE A 82 10.73 -15.56 11.21
CA ILE A 82 9.75 -14.48 11.04
C ILE A 82 9.71 -13.60 12.30
N ALA A 83 9.63 -14.19 13.50
CA ALA A 83 9.68 -13.44 14.75
C ALA A 83 10.98 -12.64 14.86
N SER A 84 12.12 -13.23 14.49
CA SER A 84 13.40 -12.53 14.47
C SER A 84 13.41 -11.36 13.48
N ALA A 85 12.86 -11.54 12.29
CA ALA A 85 12.78 -10.50 11.26
C ALA A 85 11.92 -9.29 11.69
N TYR A 86 10.92 -9.51 12.55
CA TYR A 86 10.02 -8.47 13.05
C TYR A 86 10.42 -7.90 14.42
N ARG A 87 11.39 -8.48 15.10
CA ARG A 87 11.84 -8.00 16.43
C ARG A 87 12.34 -6.56 16.36
N GLY A 88 11.83 -5.73 17.28
CA GLY A 88 12.14 -4.30 17.32
C GLY A 88 11.46 -3.47 16.22
N ARG A 89 10.52 -4.07 15.47
CA ARG A 89 9.70 -3.37 14.48
C ARG A 89 8.29 -3.21 15.01
N GLY A 90 7.59 -2.21 14.48
CA GLY A 90 6.21 -1.90 14.85
C GLY A 90 5.88 -0.45 14.56
N GLY A 91 4.72 0.00 15.03
CA GLY A 91 4.24 1.35 14.86
C GLY A 91 2.90 1.42 14.14
N PRO A 92 2.41 2.62 13.81
CA PRO A 92 1.16 2.79 13.11
C PRO A 92 1.15 2.06 11.77
N LEU A 93 0.09 1.31 11.50
CA LEU A 93 -0.12 0.57 10.26
C LEU A 93 -1.61 0.46 9.99
N ALA A 94 -2.03 0.78 8.78
CA ALA A 94 -3.38 0.56 8.28
C ALA A 94 -3.30 -0.27 7.01
N LEU A 95 -3.96 -1.43 7.00
CA LEU A 95 -4.03 -2.35 5.87
C LEU A 95 -5.41 -2.27 5.23
N ARG A 96 -5.46 -2.20 3.92
CA ARG A 96 -6.70 -2.25 3.15
C ARG A 96 -6.60 -3.27 2.02
N ALA A 97 -7.70 -3.95 1.75
CA ALA A 97 -7.77 -4.89 0.65
C ALA A 97 -8.14 -4.19 -0.66
N LEU A 98 -7.50 -4.61 -1.75
CA LEU A 98 -7.79 -4.21 -3.12
C LEU A 98 -8.42 -5.35 -3.92
N ALA A 99 -8.02 -6.57 -3.63
CA ALA A 99 -8.57 -7.79 -4.23
C ALA A 99 -8.34 -8.98 -3.31
N PHE A 100 -9.17 -10.01 -3.44
CA PHE A 100 -8.94 -11.31 -2.82
C PHE A 100 -9.58 -12.43 -3.65
N ALA A 101 -9.08 -13.64 -3.43
CA ALA A 101 -9.79 -14.87 -3.74
C ALA A 101 -9.48 -15.89 -2.66
N ALA A 102 -10.43 -16.77 -2.39
CA ALA A 102 -10.25 -17.87 -1.44
C ALA A 102 -11.06 -19.08 -1.88
N ALA A 103 -10.43 -20.24 -1.82
CA ALA A 103 -11.07 -21.55 -1.87
C ALA A 103 -11.02 -22.19 -0.47
N ASP A 104 -11.36 -23.47 -0.35
CA ASP A 104 -11.50 -24.10 0.96
C ASP A 104 -10.27 -24.02 1.87
N THR A 105 -9.07 -24.18 1.29
CA THR A 105 -7.82 -24.26 2.07
C THR A 105 -6.74 -23.27 1.65
N VAL A 106 -6.93 -22.57 0.53
CA VAL A 106 -5.97 -21.58 -0.01
C VAL A 106 -6.66 -20.29 -0.40
N GLY A 107 -5.92 -19.19 -0.37
CA GLY A 107 -6.42 -17.90 -0.79
C GLY A 107 -5.32 -16.87 -0.88
N TYR A 108 -5.69 -15.66 -1.27
CA TYR A 108 -4.80 -14.51 -1.24
C TYR A 108 -5.57 -13.22 -0.93
N ILE A 109 -4.85 -12.24 -0.43
CA ILE A 109 -5.28 -10.84 -0.32
C ILE A 109 -4.21 -9.99 -0.98
N ILE A 110 -4.64 -9.13 -1.92
CA ILE A 110 -3.81 -8.05 -2.47
C ILE A 110 -4.27 -6.77 -1.79
N GLY A 111 -3.33 -5.96 -1.31
CA GLY A 111 -3.71 -4.75 -0.60
C GLY A 111 -2.68 -3.62 -0.66
N GLY A 112 -3.08 -2.49 -0.11
CA GLY A 112 -2.23 -1.36 0.19
C GLY A 112 -2.03 -1.22 1.68
N PHE A 113 -0.90 -0.65 2.08
CA PHE A 113 -0.65 -0.28 3.46
C PHE A 113 -0.33 1.20 3.58
N ALA A 114 -0.81 1.81 4.66
CA ALA A 114 -0.53 3.19 5.02
C ALA A 114 -0.02 3.26 6.46
N MET A 115 0.61 4.39 6.82
CA MET A 115 1.14 4.61 8.17
C MET A 115 0.08 5.14 9.15
N SER A 116 -1.14 5.35 8.69
CA SER A 116 -2.32 5.69 9.52
C SER A 116 -3.60 5.48 8.73
N PRO A 117 -4.76 5.26 9.39
CA PRO A 117 -6.05 5.19 8.73
C PRO A 117 -6.35 6.45 7.91
N GLY A 118 -6.82 6.27 6.67
CA GLY A 118 -7.18 7.37 5.78
C GLY A 118 -6.01 8.07 5.07
N ALA A 119 -4.76 7.74 5.42
CA ALA A 119 -3.59 8.25 4.70
C ALA A 119 -3.42 7.56 3.35
N PRO A 120 -2.75 8.21 2.38
CA PRO A 120 -2.36 7.56 1.13
C PRO A 120 -1.49 6.33 1.37
N ASP A 121 -1.62 5.33 0.50
CA ASP A 121 -0.80 4.12 0.59
C ASP A 121 0.69 4.44 0.50
N ALA A 122 1.43 4.02 1.51
CA ALA A 122 2.88 4.04 1.53
C ALA A 122 3.48 2.86 0.74
N GLY A 123 2.67 1.83 0.49
CA GLY A 123 3.07 0.66 -0.28
C GLY A 123 1.92 -0.29 -0.55
N LYS A 124 2.27 -1.45 -1.06
CA LYS A 124 1.35 -2.54 -1.42
C LYS A 124 1.90 -3.86 -0.92
N PHE A 125 1.00 -4.82 -0.75
CA PHE A 125 1.34 -6.17 -0.31
C PHE A 125 0.50 -7.23 -1.02
N ILE A 126 0.98 -8.45 -0.96
CA ILE A 126 0.22 -9.65 -1.22
C ILE A 126 0.44 -10.64 -0.07
N LEU A 127 -0.65 -11.11 0.54
CA LEU A 127 -0.64 -12.23 1.46
C LEU A 127 -1.16 -13.46 0.72
N ALA A 128 -0.32 -14.49 0.56
CA ALA A 128 -0.78 -15.82 0.26
C ALA A 128 -1.26 -16.48 1.56
N LEU A 129 -2.45 -17.07 1.53
CA LEU A 129 -3.12 -17.62 2.70
C LEU A 129 -3.35 -19.10 2.55
N ARG A 130 -3.33 -19.83 3.68
CA ARG A 130 -3.76 -21.21 3.75
C ARG A 130 -4.41 -21.52 5.10
N ARG A 131 -5.21 -22.58 5.16
CA ARG A 131 -5.78 -23.12 6.39
C ARG A 131 -5.98 -24.62 6.28
N SER A 132 -6.09 -25.30 7.42
CA SER A 132 -6.70 -26.61 7.46
C SER A 132 -8.21 -26.50 7.24
N PRO A 133 -8.91 -27.53 6.75
CA PRO A 133 -10.36 -27.51 6.64
C PRO A 133 -11.03 -27.07 7.94
N GLY A 134 -11.88 -26.03 7.88
CA GLY A 134 -12.55 -25.43 9.03
C GLY A 134 -11.65 -24.65 10.00
N GLY A 135 -10.35 -24.62 9.80
CA GLY A 135 -9.41 -23.92 10.66
C GLY A 135 -9.25 -22.42 10.32
N PRO A 136 -8.52 -21.69 11.16
CA PRO A 136 -8.21 -20.28 10.92
C PRO A 136 -7.27 -20.11 9.73
N TRP A 137 -7.41 -18.99 9.02
CA TRP A 137 -6.47 -18.59 8.00
C TRP A 137 -5.10 -18.28 8.59
N LYS A 138 -4.05 -18.75 7.94
CA LYS A 138 -2.65 -18.46 8.26
C LYS A 138 -1.95 -17.89 7.02
N ILE A 139 -1.02 -16.99 7.26
CA ILE A 139 -0.22 -16.40 6.19
C ILE A 139 0.83 -17.43 5.75
N ALA A 140 0.74 -17.87 4.51
CA ALA A 140 1.73 -18.76 3.89
C ALA A 140 2.92 -17.98 3.35
N ALA A 141 2.66 -16.78 2.80
CA ALA A 141 3.70 -15.85 2.40
C ALA A 141 3.18 -14.42 2.51
N ASP A 142 4.04 -13.52 2.95
CA ASP A 142 3.84 -12.08 3.00
C ASP A 142 4.92 -11.42 2.14
N MET A 143 4.49 -10.75 1.07
CA MET A 143 5.36 -9.93 0.24
C MET A 143 4.85 -8.49 0.23
N ASP A 144 5.70 -7.57 0.62
CA ASP A 144 5.40 -6.16 0.61
C ASP A 144 6.40 -5.36 -0.22
N ASN A 145 5.99 -4.17 -0.66
CA ASN A 145 6.85 -3.25 -1.37
C ASN A 145 6.36 -1.82 -1.15
N GLY A 146 7.29 -0.92 -0.75
CA GLY A 146 7.01 0.49 -0.65
C GLY A 146 6.72 1.13 -2.02
N ASN A 147 5.90 2.18 -2.02
CA ASN A 147 5.74 3.02 -3.19
C ASN A 147 6.91 4.01 -3.25
N ARG A 148 7.54 4.14 -4.41
CA ARG A 148 8.49 5.23 -4.64
C ARG A 148 7.69 6.54 -4.76
N ARG A 149 8.11 7.54 -4.07
CA ARG A 149 7.64 8.92 -4.24
C ARG A 149 8.56 9.63 -5.21
#